data_1948a0bc2592513890ad71a9116cb311
#
_entry.id   1948a0bc2592513890ad71a9116cb311
#
_cell.length_a   1.000
_cell.length_b   1.000
_cell.length_c   1.000
_cell.angle_alpha   90.00
_cell.angle_beta   90.00
_cell.angle_gamma   90.00
#
_symmetry.space_group_name_H-M   'P 1'
#
loop_
_entity.id
_entity.type
_entity.pdbx_description
1 polymer ?
#
loop_
_entity_poly.entity_id
_entity_poly.type
_entity_poly.pdbx_seq_one_letter_code
_entity_poly.pdbx_strand_id
1 'polypeptide(L)'
;CDAAIHRIEQLDTDINAVVVRDFDRARSTARALDKDRSHHQDRPFIGVAMTVKESNDTVGLPTTWGFEGFCRLFWSQKYVKLKKIIHVS
;
A
#
# COMPACT_ATOMS: atom_id res chain seq x y z
N CYS A 1 -3.96 -10.31 -5.06
CA CYS A 1 -4.17 -8.87 -5.12
C CYS A 1 -5.64 -8.53 -5.21
N ASP A 2 -6.29 -8.91 -6.32
CA ASP A 2 -7.66 -8.50 -6.58
C ASP A 2 -8.67 -8.99 -5.53
N ALA A 3 -8.49 -10.17 -4.97
CA ALA A 3 -9.36 -10.67 -3.89
C ALA A 3 -9.32 -9.77 -2.64
N ALA A 4 -8.14 -9.30 -2.24
CA ALA A 4 -8.00 -8.40 -1.11
C ALA A 4 -8.62 -7.02 -1.40
N ILE A 5 -8.39 -6.49 -2.59
CA ILE A 5 -8.98 -5.22 -3.03
C ILE A 5 -10.51 -5.33 -3.05
N HIS A 6 -11.05 -6.38 -3.65
CA HIS A 6 -12.50 -6.61 -3.69
C HIS A 6 -13.11 -6.67 -2.28
N ARG A 7 -12.42 -7.34 -1.34
CA ARG A 7 -12.86 -7.42 0.05
C ARG A 7 -12.88 -6.05 0.73
N ILE A 8 -11.88 -5.22 0.47
CA ILE A 8 -11.84 -3.83 0.96
C ILE A 8 -13.01 -3.03 0.38
N GLU A 9 -13.22 -3.11 -0.92
CA GLU A 9 -14.31 -2.38 -1.60
C GLU A 9 -15.69 -2.77 -1.07
N GLN A 10 -15.88 -4.03 -0.69
CA GLN A 10 -17.14 -4.51 -0.12
C GLN A 10 -17.39 -4.07 1.32
N LEU A 11 -16.36 -4.06 2.16
CA LEU A 11 -16.53 -3.97 3.60
C LEU A 11 -16.07 -2.65 4.20
N ASP A 12 -15.16 -1.95 3.54
CA ASP A 12 -14.52 -0.77 4.13
C ASP A 12 -15.39 0.48 4.12
N THR A 13 -16.48 0.49 3.37
CA THR A 13 -17.41 1.62 3.29
C THR A 13 -17.96 1.99 4.67
N ASP A 14 -18.28 0.99 5.48
CA ASP A 14 -18.84 1.19 6.82
C ASP A 14 -17.76 1.35 7.89
N ILE A 15 -16.54 0.88 7.62
CA ILE A 15 -15.43 0.85 8.59
C ILE A 15 -14.48 2.03 8.37
N ASN A 16 -14.23 2.39 7.09
CA ASN A 16 -13.29 3.42 6.67
C ASN A 16 -11.87 3.23 7.25
N ALA A 17 -11.38 2.00 7.24
CA ALA A 17 -10.04 1.66 7.72
C ALA A 17 -8.94 1.93 6.68
N VAL A 18 -9.27 1.82 5.39
CA VAL A 18 -8.34 2.05 4.27
C VAL A 18 -8.61 3.42 3.66
N VAL A 19 -8.07 4.45 4.27
CA VAL A 19 -8.33 5.86 3.90
C VAL A 19 -7.61 6.30 2.62
N VAL A 20 -6.48 5.68 2.30
CA VAL A 20 -5.74 5.91 1.05
C VAL A 20 -5.69 4.61 0.26
N ARG A 21 -6.33 4.61 -0.90
CA ARG A 21 -6.49 3.41 -1.75
C ARG A 21 -5.56 3.50 -2.94
N ASP A 22 -4.39 2.89 -2.84
CA ASP A 22 -3.38 2.86 -3.90
C ASP A 22 -3.43 1.53 -4.68
N PHE A 23 -4.63 1.17 -5.13
CA PHE A 23 -4.92 -0.12 -5.73
C PHE A 23 -4.22 -0.34 -7.08
N ASP A 24 -4.06 0.72 -7.87
CA ASP A 24 -3.41 0.60 -9.18
C ASP A 24 -1.93 0.29 -9.06
N ARG A 25 -1.24 0.94 -8.12
CA ARG A 25 0.15 0.62 -7.81
C ARG A 25 0.28 -0.78 -7.23
N ALA A 26 -0.62 -1.19 -6.34
CA ALA A 26 -0.64 -2.52 -5.78
C ALA A 26 -0.79 -3.59 -6.88
N ARG A 27 -1.72 -3.42 -7.80
CA ARG A 27 -1.90 -4.31 -8.96
C ARG A 27 -0.68 -4.36 -9.87
N SER A 28 -0.10 -3.19 -10.15
CA SER A 28 1.11 -3.10 -10.98
C SER A 28 2.29 -3.84 -10.34
N THR A 29 2.48 -3.66 -9.04
CA THR A 29 3.52 -4.36 -8.27
C THR A 29 3.30 -5.87 -8.26
N ALA A 30 2.06 -6.32 -8.03
CA ALA A 30 1.73 -7.74 -8.06
C ALA A 30 2.04 -8.38 -9.41
N ARG A 31 1.67 -7.72 -10.52
CA ARG A 31 1.99 -8.21 -11.86
C ARG A 31 3.51 -8.27 -12.13
N ALA A 32 4.26 -7.30 -11.64
CA ALA A 32 5.71 -7.31 -11.76
C ALA A 32 6.34 -8.48 -11.00
N LEU A 33 5.84 -8.79 -9.81
CA LEU A 33 6.29 -9.92 -9.01
C LEU A 33 5.94 -11.27 -9.65
N ASP A 34 4.75 -11.38 -10.23
CA ASP A 34 4.34 -12.61 -10.93
C ASP A 34 5.25 -12.93 -12.12
N LYS A 35 5.77 -11.89 -12.80
CA LYS A 35 6.71 -12.03 -13.92
C LYS A 35 8.11 -12.47 -13.46
N ASP A 36 8.53 -12.09 -12.28
CA ASP A 36 9.90 -12.29 -11.79
C ASP A 36 9.94 -13.17 -10.51
N ARG A 37 9.08 -14.15 -10.47
CA ARG A 37 8.88 -15.02 -9.30
C ARG A 37 10.13 -15.77 -8.86
N SER A 38 10.98 -16.14 -9.81
CA SER A 38 12.22 -16.89 -9.56
C SER A 38 13.27 -16.11 -8.75
N HIS A 39 13.32 -14.79 -8.89
CA HIS A 39 14.28 -13.93 -8.18
C HIS A 39 13.84 -13.55 -6.75
N HIS A 40 12.69 -14.02 -6.31
CA HIS A 40 12.11 -13.61 -5.04
C HIS A 40 11.81 -14.77 -4.08
N GLN A 41 12.33 -15.96 -4.38
CA GLN A 41 12.07 -17.17 -3.59
C GLN A 41 12.53 -17.07 -2.13
N ASP A 42 13.52 -16.21 -1.86
CA ASP A 42 14.09 -16.02 -0.50
C ASP A 42 13.28 -15.03 0.35
N ARG A 43 12.16 -14.51 -0.16
CA ARG A 43 11.34 -13.54 0.56
C ARG A 43 10.09 -14.19 1.14
N PRO A 44 10.02 -14.43 2.46
CA PRO A 44 8.96 -15.23 3.09
C PRO A 44 7.57 -14.60 2.99
N PHE A 45 7.47 -13.27 2.77
CA PHE A 45 6.20 -12.56 2.68
C PHE A 45 5.87 -12.08 1.26
N ILE A 46 6.54 -12.65 0.26
CA ILE A 46 6.23 -12.27 -1.11
C ILE A 46 4.80 -12.67 -1.46
N GLY A 47 4.08 -11.76 -2.07
CA GLY A 47 2.71 -11.99 -2.47
C GLY A 47 1.66 -11.79 -1.38
N VAL A 48 2.04 -11.47 -0.15
CA VAL A 48 1.11 -11.19 0.93
C VAL A 48 0.54 -9.77 0.79
N ALA A 49 -0.77 -9.67 0.73
CA ALA A 49 -1.47 -8.38 0.77
C ALA A 49 -1.36 -7.78 2.18
N MET A 50 -0.98 -6.50 2.26
CA MET A 50 -0.87 -5.80 3.53
C MET A 50 -1.33 -4.36 3.42
N THR A 51 -1.80 -3.81 4.53
CA THR A 51 -2.00 -2.38 4.71
C THR A 51 -0.88 -1.79 5.55
N VAL A 52 -0.60 -0.52 5.34
CA VAL A 52 0.41 0.22 6.10
C VAL A 52 -0.28 1.32 6.86
N LYS A 53 -0.01 1.42 8.16
CA LYS A 53 -0.58 2.49 8.99
C LYS A 53 -0.12 3.85 8.48
N GLU A 54 -1.02 4.80 8.42
CA GLU A 54 -0.78 6.14 7.87
C GLU A 54 0.26 6.96 8.66
N SER A 55 0.57 6.57 9.88
CA SER A 55 1.68 7.17 10.66
C SER A 55 3.07 6.87 10.09
N ASN A 56 3.17 6.00 9.10
CA ASN A 56 4.43 5.69 8.44
C ASN A 56 4.55 6.45 7.12
N ASP A 57 5.65 7.15 6.91
CA ASP A 57 5.92 7.84 5.65
C ASP A 57 6.04 6.84 4.50
N THR A 58 5.24 7.03 3.49
CA THR A 58 5.27 6.22 2.27
C THR A 58 5.45 7.14 1.07
N VAL A 59 6.47 6.87 0.27
CA VAL A 59 6.76 7.68 -0.91
C VAL A 59 5.56 7.72 -1.85
N GLY A 60 5.15 8.94 -2.20
CA GLY A 60 4.03 9.19 -3.10
C GLY A 60 2.64 9.06 -2.44
N LEU A 61 2.57 8.89 -1.12
CA LEU A 61 1.32 8.88 -0.38
C LEU A 61 1.35 9.92 0.75
N PRO A 62 0.20 10.47 1.15
CA PRO A 62 0.12 11.41 2.26
C PRO A 62 0.39 10.71 3.59
N THR A 63 1.02 11.46 4.53
CA THR A 63 1.18 11.07 5.93
C THR A 63 0.49 12.11 6.78
N THR A 64 -0.73 11.85 7.21
CA THR A 64 -1.60 12.86 7.84
C THR A 64 -1.83 12.63 9.32
N TRP A 65 -1.51 11.43 9.83
CA TRP A 65 -1.82 11.05 11.22
C TRP A 65 -3.31 11.20 11.57
N GLY A 66 -4.18 11.27 10.56
CA GLY A 66 -5.61 11.51 10.74
C GLY A 66 -5.98 12.98 11.03
N PHE A 67 -5.07 13.93 10.87
CA PHE A 67 -5.33 15.35 11.01
C PHE A 67 -5.56 16.01 9.66
N GLU A 68 -6.73 16.62 9.46
CA GLU A 68 -7.06 17.30 8.18
C GLU A 68 -6.07 18.39 7.80
N GLY A 69 -5.53 19.13 8.77
CA GLY A 69 -4.53 20.17 8.54
C GLY A 69 -3.24 19.65 7.91
N PHE A 70 -2.90 18.40 8.13
CA PHE A 70 -1.69 17.79 7.58
C PHE A 70 -1.88 17.25 6.17
N CYS A 71 -3.10 17.04 5.71
CA CYS A 71 -3.38 16.60 4.34
C CYS A 71 -2.80 17.53 3.27
N ARG A 72 -2.63 18.81 3.59
CA ARG A 72 -2.08 19.83 2.68
C ARG A 72 -0.57 20.06 2.83
N LEU A 73 0.01 19.71 3.97
CA LEU A 73 1.39 20.07 4.33
C LEU A 73 2.40 18.94 4.11
N PHE A 74 2.00 17.70 4.27
CA PHE A 74 2.90 16.55 4.24
C PHE A 74 2.62 15.60 3.09
N TRP A 75 2.83 16.08 1.89
CA TRP A 75 3.05 15.19 0.76
C TRP A 75 4.50 14.69 0.85
N SER A 76 4.70 13.48 1.32
CA SER A 76 6.05 12.91 1.50
C SER A 76 6.76 12.76 0.16
N GLN A 77 7.49 13.80 -0.25
CA GLN A 77 8.37 13.71 -1.42
C GLN A 77 9.83 13.37 -1.07
N LYS A 78 10.25 13.43 0.19
CA LYS A 78 11.69 13.53 0.45
C LYS A 78 12.33 12.50 1.38
N TYR A 79 11.64 11.83 2.24
CA TYR A 79 12.32 11.02 3.25
C TYR A 79 11.66 9.65 3.43
N VAL A 80 12.45 8.70 3.24
CA VAL A 80 12.52 7.29 3.62
C VAL A 80 12.46 6.37 2.41
N LYS A 81 13.64 5.86 2.06
CA LYS A 81 13.83 4.60 1.35
C LYS A 81 13.35 3.40 2.20
N LEU A 82 12.22 3.47 2.80
CA LEU A 82 11.51 2.25 3.10
C LEU A 82 10.94 1.80 1.76
N LYS A 83 11.57 0.82 1.15
CA LYS A 83 10.96 0.01 0.09
C LYS A 83 9.73 -0.64 0.70
N LYS A 84 8.68 0.12 0.81
CA LYS A 84 7.40 -0.41 1.21
C LYS A 84 6.85 -1.22 0.09
N ILE A 85 6.94 -2.41 0.35
CA ILE A 85 6.40 -3.51 -0.39
C ILE A 85 4.92 -3.59 0.01
N ILE A 86 4.07 -2.78 -0.59
CA ILE A 86 2.66 -3.12 -0.65
C ILE A 86 2.59 -4.21 -1.70
N HIS A 87 2.87 -5.42 -1.28
CA HIS A 87 2.66 -6.59 -2.12
C HIS A 87 1.23 -7.05 -1.93
N VAL A 88 0.48 -6.92 -2.97
CA VAL A 88 -0.84 -7.51 -3.06
C VAL A 88 -0.76 -8.51 -4.20
N SER A 89 -0.63 -9.77 -3.89
CA SER A 89 -0.76 -10.84 -4.87
C SER A 89 -2.20 -11.31 -4.99
#